data_6c5d39c74ede0ca52db2791eec217258
#
_entry.id   6c5d39c74ede0ca52db2791eec217258
#
_cell.length_a   1.000
_cell.length_b   1.000
_cell.length_c   1.000
_cell.angle_alpha   90.00
_cell.angle_beta   90.00
_cell.angle_gamma   90.00
#
_symmetry.space_group_name_H-M   'P 1'
#
loop_
_entity.id
_entity.type
_entity.pdbx_description
1 polymer ?
#
loop_
_entity_poly.entity_id
_entity_poly.type
_entity_poly.pdbx_seq_one_letter_code
_entity_poly.pdbx_strand_id
1 'polypeptide(L)'
;MSSRGAAAHHGSVVPSNEGTIEAWNGVLFDRFSRFREIVTTGLGAHGEQGLRLHPPGPGDRALDVGCGFGDTTRRLAELVGPQGEAVGVDAAPRFIVAARRETAQSGAAKARFLVADVQTCELDGGFDYVFSRFGTMFFANPVAALRNVRHALVPGGRLCMVVWRRKLDNDWLHRAERVVERFLTRPETTDQPTCGPGPF
;
A
#
# COMPACT_ATOMS: atom_id res chain seq x y z
N MET A 1 -15.50 -36.17 41.29
CA MET A 1 -16.13 -34.93 40.80
C MET A 1 -14.99 -34.03 40.33
N SER A 2 -14.75 -34.01 39.03
CA SER A 2 -13.64 -33.27 38.43
C SER A 2 -14.21 -32.16 37.57
N SER A 3 -14.05 -30.90 38.04
CA SER A 3 -14.46 -29.70 37.31
C SER A 3 -13.40 -29.35 36.25
N ARG A 4 -13.74 -29.60 35.00
CA ARG A 4 -12.93 -29.11 33.88
C ARG A 4 -13.19 -27.59 33.71
N GLY A 5 -12.16 -26.80 33.99
CA GLY A 5 -12.16 -25.38 33.71
C GLY A 5 -12.28 -25.12 32.22
N ALA A 6 -13.27 -24.33 31.82
CA ALA A 6 -13.43 -23.83 30.47
C ALA A 6 -12.32 -22.82 30.19
N ALA A 7 -11.48 -23.12 29.23
CA ALA A 7 -10.51 -22.18 28.68
C ALA A 7 -11.28 -21.08 27.93
N ALA A 8 -11.23 -19.87 28.46
CA ALA A 8 -11.74 -18.69 27.78
C ALA A 8 -10.88 -18.43 26.53
N HIS A 9 -11.46 -18.62 25.35
CA HIS A 9 -10.86 -18.14 24.11
C HIS A 9 -10.85 -16.59 24.19
N HIS A 10 -9.69 -16.03 24.47
CA HIS A 10 -9.44 -14.63 24.22
C HIS A 10 -9.49 -14.43 22.70
N GLY A 11 -10.64 -13.98 22.20
CA GLY A 11 -10.75 -13.44 20.86
C GLY A 11 -9.76 -12.29 20.73
N SER A 12 -8.67 -12.50 19.98
CA SER A 12 -7.74 -11.44 19.66
C SER A 12 -8.49 -10.40 18.84
N VAL A 13 -8.72 -9.23 19.42
CA VAL A 13 -9.27 -8.08 18.70
C VAL A 13 -8.25 -7.77 17.60
N VAL A 14 -8.66 -7.96 16.34
CA VAL A 14 -7.83 -7.57 15.19
C VAL A 14 -7.69 -6.05 15.23
N PRO A 15 -6.47 -5.48 15.27
CA PRO A 15 -6.30 -4.03 15.27
C PRO A 15 -7.05 -3.41 14.10
N SER A 16 -7.91 -2.42 14.40
CA SER A 16 -8.64 -1.68 13.37
C SER A 16 -7.67 -0.80 12.57
N ASN A 17 -7.88 -0.74 11.25
CA ASN A 17 -7.12 0.15 10.35
C ASN A 17 -7.86 1.48 10.09
N GLU A 18 -8.96 1.73 10.79
CA GLU A 18 -9.85 2.88 10.54
C GLU A 18 -9.13 4.22 10.62
N GLY A 19 -8.35 4.46 11.68
CA GLY A 19 -7.61 5.72 11.83
C GLY A 19 -6.59 5.96 10.72
N THR A 20 -5.91 4.92 10.25
CA THR A 20 -5.01 5.00 9.10
C THR A 20 -5.78 5.32 7.81
N ILE A 21 -6.90 4.63 7.58
CA ILE A 21 -7.76 4.86 6.42
C ILE A 21 -8.30 6.29 6.43
N GLU A 22 -8.76 6.78 7.57
CA GLU A 22 -9.26 8.15 7.72
C GLU A 22 -8.18 9.20 7.41
N ALA A 23 -6.97 9.02 7.93
CA ALA A 23 -5.85 9.91 7.64
C ALA A 23 -5.51 9.93 6.14
N TRP A 24 -5.43 8.76 5.48
CA TRP A 24 -5.17 8.66 4.06
C TRP A 24 -6.33 9.19 3.20
N ASN A 25 -7.56 8.98 3.62
CA ASN A 25 -8.74 9.50 2.90
C ASN A 25 -8.99 11.00 3.14
N GLY A 26 -8.33 11.61 4.13
CA GLY A 26 -8.44 13.01 4.54
C GLY A 26 -7.20 13.84 4.21
N VAL A 27 -6.50 14.24 5.26
CA VAL A 27 -5.37 15.18 5.19
C VAL A 27 -4.22 14.70 4.30
N LEU A 28 -3.95 13.39 4.27
CA LEU A 28 -2.88 12.84 3.43
C LEU A 28 -3.27 12.88 1.96
N PHE A 29 -4.51 12.57 1.61
CA PHE A 29 -4.99 12.72 0.23
C PHE A 29 -4.81 14.16 -0.27
N ASP A 30 -5.16 15.16 0.54
CA ASP A 30 -5.05 16.58 0.14
C ASP A 30 -3.59 16.99 -0.06
N ARG A 31 -2.69 16.55 0.82
CA ARG A 31 -1.24 16.78 0.68
C ARG A 31 -0.66 16.08 -0.56
N PHE A 32 -0.98 14.82 -0.76
CA PHE A 32 -0.50 14.05 -1.91
C PHE A 32 -1.06 14.58 -3.23
N SER A 33 -2.31 15.06 -3.25
CA SER A 33 -2.89 15.72 -4.42
C SER A 33 -2.19 17.05 -4.73
N ARG A 34 -1.89 17.85 -3.70
CA ARG A 34 -1.19 19.13 -3.86
C ARG A 34 0.23 18.95 -4.41
N PHE A 35 0.94 17.92 -3.97
CA PHE A 35 2.31 17.63 -4.37
C PHE A 35 2.40 16.44 -5.33
N ARG A 36 1.35 16.20 -6.10
CA ARG A 36 1.15 15.05 -6.97
C ARG A 36 2.36 14.74 -7.86
N GLU A 37 2.89 15.73 -8.53
CA GLU A 37 4.02 15.59 -9.44
C GLU A 37 5.30 15.17 -8.70
N ILE A 38 5.61 15.79 -7.57
CA ILE A 38 6.79 15.47 -6.74
C ILE A 38 6.67 14.03 -6.22
N VAL A 39 5.49 13.63 -5.74
CA VAL A 39 5.24 12.29 -5.23
C VAL A 39 5.39 11.26 -6.34
N THR A 40 4.82 11.53 -7.51
CA THR A 40 4.87 10.59 -8.64
C THR A 40 6.28 10.42 -9.18
N THR A 41 7.02 11.52 -9.40
CA THR A 41 8.39 11.45 -9.90
C THR A 41 9.36 10.86 -8.88
N GLY A 42 9.28 11.30 -7.64
CA GLY A 42 10.19 10.83 -6.58
C GLY A 42 9.98 9.37 -6.20
N LEU A 43 8.76 9.04 -5.78
CA LEU A 43 8.44 7.66 -5.35
C LEU A 43 8.26 6.70 -6.52
N GLY A 44 7.86 7.21 -7.69
CA GLY A 44 7.67 6.42 -8.91
C GLY A 44 8.92 5.70 -9.36
N ALA A 45 10.08 6.36 -9.27
CA ALA A 45 11.37 5.80 -9.67
C ALA A 45 11.69 4.49 -8.92
N HIS A 46 11.34 4.39 -7.63
CA HIS A 46 11.54 3.17 -6.84
C HIS A 46 10.62 2.04 -7.32
N GLY A 47 9.37 2.36 -7.67
CA GLY A 47 8.43 1.40 -8.25
C GLY A 47 8.92 0.86 -9.60
N GLU A 48 9.35 1.74 -10.51
CA GLU A 48 9.92 1.34 -11.82
C GLU A 48 11.15 0.46 -11.65
N GLN A 49 12.01 0.74 -10.67
CA GLN A 49 13.15 -0.11 -10.37
C GLN A 49 12.71 -1.51 -9.90
N GLY A 50 11.71 -1.61 -9.03
CA GLY A 50 11.14 -2.88 -8.58
C GLY A 50 10.54 -3.68 -9.74
N LEU A 51 9.75 -3.03 -10.60
CA LEU A 51 9.16 -3.65 -11.79
C LEU A 51 10.19 -4.06 -12.83
N ARG A 52 11.28 -3.32 -12.97
CA ARG A 52 12.38 -3.68 -13.89
C ARG A 52 13.13 -4.91 -13.42
N LEU A 53 13.36 -5.06 -12.12
CA LEU A 53 14.06 -6.20 -11.54
C LEU A 53 13.18 -7.46 -11.45
N HIS A 54 11.91 -7.27 -11.22
CA HIS A 54 10.93 -8.32 -10.99
C HIS A 54 9.62 -8.02 -11.75
N PRO A 55 9.63 -8.00 -13.10
CA PRO A 55 8.44 -7.66 -13.89
C PRO A 55 7.37 -8.75 -13.79
N PRO A 56 6.08 -8.39 -13.95
CA PRO A 56 5.04 -9.37 -14.26
C PRO A 56 5.31 -9.97 -15.65
N GLY A 57 4.73 -11.14 -15.92
CA GLY A 57 4.73 -11.76 -17.24
C GLY A 57 3.66 -11.17 -18.17
N PRO A 58 3.85 -11.23 -19.49
CA PRO A 58 2.79 -10.95 -20.43
C PRO A 58 1.60 -11.90 -20.20
N GLY A 59 0.39 -11.35 -20.13
CA GLY A 59 -0.82 -12.11 -19.85
C GLY A 59 -1.13 -12.32 -18.36
N ASP A 60 -0.23 -11.97 -17.45
CA ASP A 60 -0.44 -12.10 -16.02
C ASP A 60 -1.68 -11.29 -15.57
N ARG A 61 -2.34 -11.79 -14.56
CA ARG A 61 -3.31 -11.06 -13.76
C ARG A 61 -2.58 -10.46 -12.55
N ALA A 62 -2.42 -9.13 -12.54
CA ALA A 62 -1.64 -8.40 -11.56
C ALA A 62 -2.52 -7.65 -10.56
N LEU A 63 -2.14 -7.67 -9.27
CA LEU A 63 -2.78 -6.90 -8.19
C LEU A 63 -1.79 -5.85 -7.68
N ASP A 64 -2.23 -4.58 -7.58
CA ASP A 64 -1.49 -3.46 -6.99
C ASP A 64 -2.08 -3.10 -5.63
N VAL A 65 -1.37 -3.41 -4.55
CA VAL A 65 -1.84 -3.22 -3.16
C VAL A 65 -1.39 -1.87 -2.61
N GLY A 66 -2.36 -1.05 -2.20
CA GLY A 66 -2.14 0.35 -1.83
C GLY A 66 -1.86 1.20 -3.07
N CYS A 67 -2.72 1.07 -4.08
CA CYS A 67 -2.48 1.62 -5.42
C CYS A 67 -2.51 3.16 -5.50
N GLY A 68 -3.05 3.84 -4.49
CA GLY A 68 -3.14 5.30 -4.47
C GLY A 68 -3.81 5.87 -5.72
N PHE A 69 -3.16 6.77 -6.41
CA PHE A 69 -3.65 7.38 -7.66
C PHE A 69 -3.61 6.45 -8.89
N GLY A 70 -3.20 5.19 -8.72
CA GLY A 70 -3.24 4.18 -9.76
C GLY A 70 -2.12 4.24 -10.81
N ASP A 71 -1.05 5.01 -10.58
CA ASP A 71 0.07 5.10 -11.53
C ASP A 71 0.71 3.73 -11.76
N THR A 72 0.99 3.03 -10.68
CA THR A 72 1.59 1.69 -10.72
C THR A 72 0.63 0.68 -11.33
N THR A 73 -0.67 0.78 -11.02
CA THR A 73 -1.68 -0.10 -11.62
C THR A 73 -1.75 0.06 -13.14
N ARG A 74 -1.74 1.32 -13.64
CA ARG A 74 -1.68 1.59 -15.08
C ARG A 74 -0.40 1.03 -15.71
N ARG A 75 0.73 1.19 -15.02
CA ARG A 75 2.01 0.64 -15.47
C ARG A 75 2.00 -0.89 -15.52
N LEU A 76 1.41 -1.55 -14.53
CA LEU A 76 1.19 -3.01 -14.55
C LEU A 76 0.33 -3.43 -15.74
N ALA A 77 -0.77 -2.71 -16.02
CA ALA A 77 -1.63 -2.99 -17.16
C ALA A 77 -0.89 -2.92 -18.50
N GLU A 78 0.06 -1.98 -18.65
CA GLU A 78 0.94 -1.91 -19.83
C GLU A 78 1.86 -3.13 -19.91
N LEU A 79 2.49 -3.52 -18.79
CA LEU A 79 3.46 -4.61 -18.74
C LEU A 79 2.82 -5.98 -19.01
N VAL A 80 1.66 -6.25 -18.42
CA VAL A 80 0.94 -7.52 -18.66
C VAL A 80 0.31 -7.58 -20.06
N GLY A 81 0.13 -6.44 -20.72
CA GLY A 81 -0.32 -6.32 -22.09
C GLY A 81 -1.81 -6.71 -22.31
N PRO A 82 -2.21 -6.89 -23.58
CA PRO A 82 -3.62 -7.00 -23.94
C PRO A 82 -4.31 -8.28 -23.44
N GLN A 83 -3.57 -9.32 -23.11
CA GLN A 83 -4.11 -10.58 -22.58
C GLN A 83 -4.16 -10.62 -21.06
N GLY A 84 -3.46 -9.69 -20.38
CA GLY A 84 -3.43 -9.57 -18.94
C GLY A 84 -4.45 -8.59 -18.38
N GLU A 85 -4.46 -8.47 -17.06
CA GLU A 85 -5.32 -7.57 -16.31
C GLU A 85 -4.52 -6.96 -15.14
N ALA A 86 -4.74 -5.69 -14.82
CA ALA A 86 -4.23 -5.07 -13.60
C ALA A 86 -5.38 -4.55 -12.73
N VAL A 87 -5.36 -4.93 -11.45
CA VAL A 87 -6.34 -4.52 -10.44
C VAL A 87 -5.62 -3.73 -9.35
N GLY A 88 -5.99 -2.47 -9.15
CA GLY A 88 -5.52 -1.65 -8.03
C GLY A 88 -6.50 -1.72 -6.86
N VAL A 89 -5.99 -1.92 -5.66
CA VAL A 89 -6.78 -1.87 -4.44
C VAL A 89 -6.21 -0.85 -3.47
N ASP A 90 -7.08 -0.03 -2.88
CA ASP A 90 -6.72 0.94 -1.83
C ASP A 90 -7.87 1.07 -0.85
N ALA A 91 -7.54 1.22 0.43
CA ALA A 91 -8.55 1.37 1.47
C ALA A 91 -9.16 2.78 1.54
N ALA A 92 -8.51 3.78 0.94
CA ALA A 92 -8.95 5.18 0.94
C ALA A 92 -9.76 5.51 -0.34
N PRO A 93 -11.09 5.69 -0.24
CA PRO A 93 -11.97 5.89 -1.41
C PRO A 93 -11.59 7.06 -2.31
N ARG A 94 -11.08 8.17 -1.75
CA ARG A 94 -10.71 9.35 -2.55
C ARG A 94 -9.59 9.05 -3.55
N PHE A 95 -8.63 8.20 -3.19
CA PHE A 95 -7.58 7.75 -4.12
C PHE A 95 -8.17 6.93 -5.26
N ILE A 96 -9.10 6.03 -4.96
CA ILE A 96 -9.74 5.21 -6.01
C ILE A 96 -10.58 6.06 -6.97
N VAL A 97 -11.29 7.08 -6.47
CA VAL A 97 -12.01 8.03 -7.32
C VAL A 97 -11.04 8.76 -8.26
N ALA A 98 -9.92 9.24 -7.72
CA ALA A 98 -8.88 9.89 -8.51
C ALA A 98 -8.24 8.94 -9.54
N ALA A 99 -7.88 7.72 -9.13
CA ALA A 99 -7.29 6.70 -9.99
C ALA A 99 -8.20 6.34 -11.19
N ARG A 100 -9.49 6.14 -10.94
CA ARG A 100 -10.48 5.87 -12.00
C ARG A 100 -10.58 7.03 -12.98
N ARG A 101 -10.64 8.27 -12.48
CA ARG A 101 -10.70 9.48 -13.32
C ARG A 101 -9.46 9.61 -14.21
N GLU A 102 -8.27 9.48 -13.63
CA GLU A 102 -7.01 9.62 -14.36
C GLU A 102 -6.84 8.49 -15.39
N THR A 103 -7.26 7.27 -15.05
CA THR A 103 -7.22 6.13 -15.96
C THR A 103 -8.18 6.29 -17.15
N ALA A 104 -9.38 6.81 -16.92
CA ALA A 104 -10.30 7.11 -18.01
C ALA A 104 -9.73 8.17 -18.98
N GLN A 105 -8.96 9.13 -18.48
CA GLN A 105 -8.28 10.15 -19.29
C GLN A 105 -7.08 9.62 -20.07
N SER A 106 -6.36 8.63 -19.53
CA SER A 106 -5.16 8.05 -20.16
C SER A 106 -5.46 6.95 -21.19
N GLY A 107 -6.70 6.47 -21.25
CA GLY A 107 -7.08 5.36 -22.14
C GLY A 107 -6.54 3.98 -21.72
N ALA A 108 -6.00 3.84 -20.53
CA ALA A 108 -5.51 2.57 -19.97
C ALA A 108 -6.68 1.63 -19.60
N ALA A 109 -7.38 1.09 -20.58
CA ALA A 109 -8.66 0.41 -20.46
C ALA A 109 -8.64 -0.87 -19.57
N LYS A 110 -7.48 -1.42 -19.25
CA LYS A 110 -7.35 -2.69 -18.51
C LYS A 110 -6.91 -2.54 -17.05
N ALA A 111 -6.84 -1.32 -16.53
CA ALA A 111 -6.65 -1.08 -15.12
C ALA A 111 -8.00 -0.91 -14.43
N ARG A 112 -8.30 -1.77 -13.46
CA ARG A 112 -9.51 -1.70 -12.62
C ARG A 112 -9.12 -1.30 -11.19
N PHE A 113 -10.06 -0.71 -10.44
CA PHE A 113 -9.79 -0.20 -9.10
C PHE A 113 -10.91 -0.57 -8.14
N LEU A 114 -10.50 -1.02 -6.94
CA LEU A 114 -11.38 -1.43 -5.86
C LEU A 114 -11.07 -0.63 -4.59
N VAL A 115 -12.11 -0.21 -3.88
CA VAL A 115 -11.99 0.29 -2.51
C VAL A 115 -12.08 -0.89 -1.58
N ALA A 116 -10.97 -1.26 -0.93
CA ALA A 116 -10.99 -2.34 0.05
C ALA A 116 -9.76 -2.26 0.98
N ASP A 117 -9.95 -2.62 2.24
CA ASP A 117 -8.87 -2.90 3.16
C ASP A 117 -8.41 -4.34 3.01
N VAL A 118 -7.21 -4.52 2.51
CA VAL A 118 -6.61 -5.85 2.25
C VAL A 118 -6.49 -6.70 3.51
N GLN A 119 -6.51 -6.11 4.70
CA GLN A 119 -6.46 -6.86 5.95
C GLN A 119 -7.75 -7.64 6.23
N THR A 120 -8.89 -7.13 5.75
CA THR A 120 -10.22 -7.60 6.15
C THR A 120 -11.12 -8.01 4.99
N CYS A 121 -10.82 -7.54 3.75
CA CYS A 121 -11.60 -7.91 2.58
C CYS A 121 -11.28 -9.33 2.11
N GLU A 122 -12.23 -9.97 1.44
CA GLU A 122 -11.95 -11.13 0.61
C GLU A 122 -11.45 -10.63 -0.75
N LEU A 123 -10.18 -10.92 -1.04
CA LEU A 123 -9.61 -10.69 -2.36
C LEU A 123 -10.01 -11.85 -3.29
N ASP A 124 -10.42 -11.51 -4.51
CA ASP A 124 -10.52 -12.52 -5.55
C ASP A 124 -9.19 -13.27 -5.70
N GLY A 125 -9.24 -14.57 -5.91
CA GLY A 125 -8.05 -15.35 -6.22
C GLY A 125 -7.62 -15.24 -7.68
N GLY A 126 -6.54 -15.94 -8.03
CA GLY A 126 -6.09 -16.09 -9.42
C GLY A 126 -5.13 -15.00 -9.90
N PHE A 127 -4.45 -14.31 -8.99
CA PHE A 127 -3.39 -13.39 -9.37
C PHE A 127 -2.05 -14.12 -9.55
N ASP A 128 -1.40 -13.88 -10.68
CA ASP A 128 -0.06 -14.38 -10.97
C ASP A 128 1.02 -13.50 -10.33
N TYR A 129 0.70 -12.23 -10.16
CA TYR A 129 1.62 -11.23 -9.67
C TYR A 129 0.93 -10.22 -8.73
N VAL A 130 1.54 -9.98 -7.58
CA VAL A 130 1.14 -8.90 -6.65
C VAL A 130 2.29 -7.91 -6.51
N PHE A 131 1.95 -6.65 -6.59
CA PHE A 131 2.89 -5.55 -6.40
C PHE A 131 2.39 -4.60 -5.30
N SER A 132 3.31 -4.02 -4.57
CA SER A 132 2.99 -2.92 -3.66
C SER A 132 4.16 -1.95 -3.57
N ARG A 133 3.89 -0.67 -3.78
CA ARG A 133 4.86 0.40 -3.61
C ARG A 133 4.47 1.27 -2.41
N PHE A 134 5.19 1.09 -1.30
CA PHE A 134 5.00 1.82 -0.04
C PHE A 134 3.60 1.69 0.60
N GLY A 135 2.77 0.73 0.15
CA GLY A 135 1.43 0.52 0.70
C GLY A 135 1.41 -0.43 1.90
N THR A 136 2.19 -1.52 1.84
CA THR A 136 2.17 -2.59 2.85
C THR A 136 2.66 -2.18 4.24
N MET A 137 3.34 -1.04 4.35
CA MET A 137 3.91 -0.54 5.60
C MET A 137 2.86 0.08 6.55
N PHE A 138 1.65 0.29 6.08
CA PHE A 138 0.57 0.96 6.82
C PHE A 138 -0.50 -0.01 7.32
N PHE A 139 -0.27 -1.31 7.23
CA PHE A 139 -1.19 -2.30 7.79
C PHE A 139 -1.13 -2.32 9.31
N ALA A 140 -2.26 -2.20 9.99
CA ALA A 140 -2.39 -2.40 11.42
C ALA A 140 -2.14 -3.89 11.79
N ASN A 141 -2.51 -4.79 10.89
CA ASN A 141 -2.24 -6.22 11.00
C ASN A 141 -1.57 -6.76 9.72
N PRO A 142 -0.23 -6.61 9.58
CA PRO A 142 0.48 -7.04 8.38
C PRO A 142 0.39 -8.56 8.14
N VAL A 143 0.25 -9.35 9.20
CA VAL A 143 0.10 -10.81 9.06
C VAL A 143 -1.22 -11.17 8.40
N ALA A 144 -2.33 -10.54 8.81
CA ALA A 144 -3.63 -10.74 8.19
C ALA A 144 -3.62 -10.30 6.71
N ALA A 145 -3.09 -9.10 6.44
CA ALA A 145 -2.98 -8.58 5.08
C ALA A 145 -2.16 -9.49 4.16
N LEU A 146 -0.95 -9.90 4.59
CA LEU A 146 -0.08 -10.74 3.77
C LEU A 146 -0.62 -12.17 3.62
N ARG A 147 -1.38 -12.68 4.59
CA ARG A 147 -2.09 -13.95 4.46
C ARG A 147 -3.17 -13.85 3.37
N ASN A 148 -3.91 -12.76 3.35
CA ASN A 148 -4.95 -12.52 2.35
C ASN A 148 -4.34 -12.36 0.95
N VAL A 149 -3.26 -11.58 0.81
CA VAL A 149 -2.47 -11.48 -0.43
C VAL A 149 -1.98 -12.85 -0.91
N ARG A 150 -1.47 -13.69 0.01
CA ARG A 150 -1.05 -15.04 -0.33
C ARG A 150 -2.20 -15.91 -0.85
N HIS A 151 -3.40 -15.79 -0.28
CA HIS A 151 -4.57 -16.53 -0.75
C HIS A 151 -5.05 -16.06 -2.13
N ALA A 152 -4.85 -14.79 -2.45
CA ALA A 152 -5.18 -14.23 -3.75
C ALA A 152 -4.21 -14.69 -4.87
N LEU A 153 -2.98 -15.07 -4.52
CA LEU A 153 -1.98 -15.58 -5.47
C LEU A 153 -2.26 -17.02 -5.88
N VAL A 154 -2.06 -17.30 -7.16
CA VAL A 154 -2.01 -18.68 -7.68
C VAL A 154 -0.79 -19.43 -7.11
N PRO A 155 -0.77 -20.78 -7.10
CA PRO A 155 0.44 -21.54 -6.81
C PRO A 155 1.59 -21.10 -7.74
N GLY A 156 2.73 -20.69 -7.17
CA GLY A 156 3.87 -20.15 -7.92
C GLY A 156 3.77 -18.66 -8.27
N GLY A 157 2.67 -18.00 -7.93
CA GLY A 157 2.52 -16.55 -8.06
C GLY A 157 3.53 -15.78 -7.22
N ARG A 158 3.83 -14.54 -7.61
CA ARG A 158 4.93 -13.74 -7.07
C ARG A 158 4.42 -12.48 -6.39
N LEU A 159 5.03 -12.11 -5.27
CA LEU A 159 4.83 -10.83 -4.58
C LEU A 159 6.11 -9.99 -4.65
N CYS A 160 6.01 -8.77 -5.15
CA CYS A 160 7.08 -7.77 -5.13
C CYS A 160 6.64 -6.57 -4.29
N MET A 161 7.42 -6.24 -3.27
CA MET A 161 7.16 -5.09 -2.39
C MET A 161 8.32 -4.10 -2.46
N VAL A 162 8.00 -2.83 -2.63
CA VAL A 162 8.92 -1.71 -2.44
C VAL A 162 8.57 -1.05 -1.11
N VAL A 163 9.51 -1.10 -0.18
CA VAL A 163 9.33 -0.59 1.19
C VAL A 163 10.49 0.31 1.59
N TRP A 164 10.24 1.23 2.53
CA TRP A 164 11.31 2.02 3.12
C TRP A 164 12.21 1.15 4.00
N ARG A 165 13.48 1.45 3.98
CA ARG A 165 14.42 0.99 5.00
C ARG A 165 14.22 1.80 6.29
N ARG A 166 14.84 1.35 7.40
CA ARG A 166 14.84 2.15 8.65
C ARG A 166 15.33 3.58 8.37
N LYS A 167 14.88 4.51 9.21
CA LYS A 167 15.16 5.96 9.10
C LYS A 167 16.62 6.29 8.87
N LEU A 168 17.53 5.64 9.62
CA LEU A 168 18.97 5.87 9.52
C LEU A 168 19.59 5.50 8.17
N ASP A 169 18.90 4.67 7.39
CA ASP A 169 19.31 4.27 6.04
C ASP A 169 18.74 5.20 4.96
N ASN A 170 17.93 6.19 5.34
CA ASN A 170 17.33 7.19 4.47
C ASN A 170 17.97 8.56 4.68
N ASP A 171 19.12 8.77 4.05
CA ASP A 171 19.95 9.99 4.20
C ASP A 171 19.17 11.28 4.01
N TRP A 172 18.26 11.33 3.04
CA TRP A 172 17.47 12.52 2.73
C TRP A 172 16.58 12.96 3.91
N LEU A 173 16.06 12.01 4.67
CA LEU A 173 15.24 12.26 5.86
C LEU A 173 16.12 12.50 7.09
N HIS A 174 17.08 11.61 7.34
CA HIS A 174 17.94 11.65 8.52
C HIS A 174 18.81 12.90 8.57
N ARG A 175 19.39 13.32 7.43
CA ARG A 175 20.21 14.55 7.39
C ARG A 175 19.38 15.80 7.60
N ALA A 176 18.20 15.89 7.00
CA ALA A 176 17.29 17.02 7.19
C ALA A 176 16.89 17.16 8.67
N GLU A 177 16.50 16.05 9.30
CA GLU A 177 16.15 16.03 10.71
C GLU A 177 17.29 16.50 11.63
N ARG A 178 18.49 15.97 11.42
CA ARG A 178 19.68 16.37 12.20
C ARG A 178 20.01 17.87 12.08
N VAL A 179 19.73 18.49 10.95
CA VAL A 179 19.89 19.94 10.78
C VAL A 179 18.83 20.68 11.57
N VAL A 180 17.59 20.26 11.44
CA VAL A 180 16.42 20.90 12.07
C VAL A 180 16.46 20.76 13.60
N GLU A 181 16.88 19.62 14.13
CA GLU A 181 17.04 19.38 15.59
C GLU A 181 17.92 20.41 16.31
N ARG A 182 18.83 21.09 15.60
CA ARG A 182 19.69 22.14 16.16
C ARG A 182 18.93 23.43 16.42
N PHE A 183 17.79 23.63 15.81
CA PHE A 183 16.99 24.84 15.83
C PHE A 183 15.64 24.68 16.52
N LEU A 184 15.22 23.46 16.78
CA LEU A 184 13.95 23.15 17.42
C LEU A 184 14.18 22.60 18.82
N THR A 185 13.60 23.24 19.82
CA THR A 185 13.37 22.62 21.12
C THR A 185 12.29 21.56 20.87
N ARG A 186 12.60 20.26 21.10
CA ARG A 186 11.60 19.21 20.97
C ARG A 186 10.41 19.55 21.88
N PRO A 187 9.19 19.69 21.33
CA PRO A 187 8.00 19.73 22.19
C PRO A 187 7.96 18.40 22.94
N GLU A 188 7.66 18.43 24.22
CA GLU A 188 7.38 17.22 24.98
C GLU A 188 6.25 16.48 24.29
N THR A 189 6.58 15.40 23.65
CA THR A 189 5.75 14.28 23.18
C THR A 189 4.27 14.55 22.92
N THR A 190 3.95 15.05 21.73
CA THR A 190 2.62 14.92 21.14
C THR A 190 2.66 14.45 19.70
N ASP A 191 3.76 13.90 19.23
CA ASP A 191 3.80 13.23 17.94
C ASP A 191 3.09 11.87 18.06
N GLN A 192 1.76 11.92 18.15
CA GLN A 192 0.99 10.78 17.69
C GLN A 192 1.20 10.71 16.17
N PRO A 193 1.70 9.59 15.65
CA PRO A 193 1.85 9.43 14.22
C PRO A 193 0.49 9.67 13.55
N THR A 194 0.43 10.65 12.66
CA THR A 194 -0.80 11.02 11.94
C THR A 194 -1.30 9.95 10.97
N CYS A 195 -0.57 8.82 10.87
CA CYS A 195 -0.88 7.70 9.97
C CYS A 195 -0.53 6.33 10.57
N GLY A 196 -0.67 6.14 11.88
CA GLY A 196 -0.31 4.89 12.56
C GLY A 196 1.21 4.69 12.65
N PRO A 197 1.69 3.50 13.07
CA PRO A 197 3.11 3.21 13.09
C PRO A 197 3.62 3.28 11.66
N GLY A 198 4.12 4.47 11.31
CA GLY A 198 4.78 4.69 10.05
C GLY A 198 6.08 3.88 9.96
N PRO A 199 6.73 3.85 8.79
CA PRO A 199 7.96 3.08 8.57
C PRO A 199 9.16 3.60 9.35
N PHE A 200 8.98 4.64 10.17
CA PHE A 200 10.06 5.32 10.91
C PHE A 200 9.77 5.41 12.40
#